data_af16212974e2a1419547f77f9c81ba7c
#
_entry.id   af16212974e2a1419547f77f9c81ba7c
#
_cell.length_a   1.000
_cell.length_b   1.000
_cell.length_c   1.000
_cell.angle_alpha   90.00
_cell.angle_beta   90.00
_cell.angle_gamma   90.00
#
_symmetry.space_group_name_H-M   'P 1'
#
loop_
_entity.id
_entity.type
_entity.pdbx_description
1 polymer ?
#
loop_
_entity_poly.entity_id
_entity_poly.type
_entity_poly.pdbx_seq_one_letter_code
_entity_poly.pdbx_strand_id
1 'polypeptide(L)'
;MLTSFLVLTACGSAGSGNGNGNAAGSNGQEPANNAANAQPANESSDASAGNAAEPAKEPVAIEFWYGLGGKLGENMQKLIDKFNASQQDVIVKPVVQADYSETEKKLQAAIASGDVPAAVLSSNVDWARKGYYAPIDDLLAALPDFNKDDVVPTFLEQGQVDGKQYFLPMYGTTQVMYYRKDALEKSGIKPEELTTWEALAKAADKTAVKSGGKTTFYGWEPMWGADNMIDAAYSKGGKILSDDGKTVLIDSPEWISTWDFFRKAIFDDKTMRIHSGGQGWEYWYQTIDDVMKGQAAGYTGSSGDQGDLDFIQLAAMEQPGWEGAGPGKPVAQAILAGIPAKASPEQQKAALEWFAFFMSPENTAFWSMNTGYIAVRQSALDDPAFVAFSKANPQSTIPLKQAAHASKPFQDPTGGKITDALKVAADKLQISGEPAEKVLKEAKATAQRELDKLNK
;
A
#
# COMPACT_ATOMS: atom_id res chain seq x y z
N MET A 1 51.08 21.84 5.76
CA MET A 1 51.39 21.73 7.21
C MET A 1 50.06 21.40 7.89
N LEU A 2 49.82 20.37 8.56
CA LEU A 2 50.40 19.16 9.09
C LEU A 2 49.33 18.05 9.08
N THR A 3 49.73 16.95 8.63
CA THR A 3 49.18 15.60 8.77
C THR A 3 48.89 15.19 10.22
N SER A 4 47.84 14.44 10.48
CA SER A 4 47.88 13.35 11.46
C SER A 4 46.86 12.26 11.17
N PHE A 5 47.36 11.13 10.76
CA PHE A 5 46.79 9.81 10.75
C PHE A 5 46.65 9.28 12.18
N LEU A 6 45.57 8.58 12.49
CA LEU A 6 45.57 7.62 13.59
C LEU A 6 44.83 6.35 13.17
N VAL A 7 45.64 5.34 12.99
CA VAL A 7 45.29 3.91 12.89
C VAL A 7 45.12 3.40 14.30
N LEU A 8 44.08 2.58 14.56
CA LEU A 8 44.07 1.71 15.75
C LEU A 8 43.53 0.32 15.40
N THR A 9 44.42 -0.58 15.65
CA THR A 9 44.46 -2.02 15.49
C THR A 9 43.52 -2.76 16.45
N ALA A 10 43.12 -3.96 15.97
CA ALA A 10 42.46 -5.02 16.72
C ALA A 10 43.38 -5.75 17.68
N CYS A 11 42.82 -6.32 18.76
CA CYS A 11 43.19 -7.54 19.51
C CYS A 11 42.07 -7.74 20.53
N GLY A 12 41.34 -8.83 20.67
CA GLY A 12 41.68 -10.20 20.76
C GLY A 12 42.05 -10.60 22.19
N SER A 13 41.16 -11.21 22.96
CA SER A 13 41.57 -12.33 23.83
C SER A 13 40.38 -12.98 24.55
N ALA A 14 40.48 -14.29 24.61
CA ALA A 14 39.65 -15.27 25.25
C ALA A 14 40.00 -15.46 26.76
N GLY A 15 39.12 -16.13 27.49
CA GLY A 15 39.35 -16.68 28.81
C GLY A 15 38.01 -16.99 29.48
N SER A 16 37.46 -18.16 29.52
CA SER A 16 37.84 -19.39 30.21
C SER A 16 37.59 -19.40 31.73
N GLY A 17 36.78 -20.33 32.18
CA GLY A 17 36.74 -20.79 33.54
C GLY A 17 35.33 -21.07 34.06
N ASN A 18 34.80 -22.31 33.98
CA ASN A 18 34.88 -23.41 34.97
C ASN A 18 34.06 -23.12 36.23
N GLY A 19 33.18 -23.90 36.71
CA GLY A 19 33.12 -25.28 36.90
C GLY A 19 31.96 -25.76 37.78
N ASN A 20 31.68 -26.99 37.67
CA ASN A 20 31.31 -27.97 38.69
C ASN A 20 29.90 -27.86 39.33
N GLY A 21 29.16 -28.88 39.51
CA GLY A 21 29.43 -30.30 39.45
C GLY A 21 28.30 -31.10 40.06
N ASN A 22 28.33 -32.34 39.73
CA ASN A 22 27.89 -33.53 40.44
C ASN A 22 26.39 -33.84 40.53
N ALA A 23 25.97 -34.96 40.22
CA ALA A 23 26.40 -36.36 40.04
C ALA A 23 25.32 -37.32 40.51
N ALA A 24 25.26 -38.38 39.83
CA ALA A 24 24.95 -39.77 40.22
C ALA A 24 23.44 -40.15 40.20
N GLY A 25 23.05 -41.24 39.66
CA GLY A 25 23.61 -42.51 39.19
C GLY A 25 22.45 -43.42 38.95
N SER A 26 22.52 -44.17 38.01
CA SER A 26 22.97 -45.54 37.79
C SER A 26 21.86 -46.60 37.70
N ASN A 27 22.07 -47.49 36.72
CA ASN A 27 21.70 -48.90 36.57
C ASN A 27 20.28 -49.21 36.11
N GLY A 28 20.05 -49.96 35.11
CA GLY A 28 20.85 -50.97 34.39
C GLY A 28 19.98 -52.19 34.17
N GLN A 29 20.18 -52.82 32.99
CA GLN A 29 19.86 -54.22 32.69
C GLN A 29 18.54 -54.55 31.97
N GLU A 30 18.71 -54.81 30.68
CA GLU A 30 18.13 -55.99 29.99
C GLU A 30 18.66 -57.32 30.61
N PRO A 31 18.03 -58.52 30.41
CA PRO A 31 17.87 -59.09 29.08
C PRO A 31 16.71 -60.11 28.86
N ALA A 32 16.51 -60.39 27.57
CA ALA A 32 16.34 -61.71 26.91
C ALA A 32 15.10 -62.59 27.10
N ASN A 33 14.54 -62.85 25.92
CA ASN A 33 14.05 -64.13 25.33
C ASN A 33 13.25 -65.14 26.17
N ASN A 34 12.05 -65.49 25.65
CA ASN A 34 11.86 -66.86 25.19
C ASN A 34 10.63 -67.03 24.28
N ALA A 35 10.84 -67.88 23.25
CA ALA A 35 9.87 -68.36 22.29
C ALA A 35 9.10 -69.59 22.83
N ALA A 36 7.85 -69.73 22.37
CA ALA A 36 7.27 -71.03 21.94
C ALA A 36 5.79 -70.91 21.59
N ASN A 37 5.49 -71.01 20.30
CA ASN A 37 4.73 -72.06 19.60
C ASN A 37 3.35 -72.46 20.14
N ALA A 38 2.30 -72.16 19.34
CA ALA A 38 1.26 -73.09 18.87
C ALA A 38 0.19 -72.41 17.99
N GLN A 39 0.03 -72.88 16.76
CA GLN A 39 -1.11 -72.76 15.82
C GLN A 39 -2.03 -73.95 16.05
N PRO A 40 -3.22 -74.07 15.35
CA PRO A 40 -4.14 -73.09 14.77
C PRO A 40 -5.62 -73.37 15.17
N ALA A 41 -6.49 -72.44 14.91
CA ALA A 41 -7.90 -72.73 14.58
C ALA A 41 -8.51 -71.66 13.67
N ASN A 42 -8.96 -72.16 12.59
CA ASN A 42 -9.68 -71.52 11.50
C ASN A 42 -11.08 -71.11 11.94
N GLU A 43 -11.55 -69.90 11.59
CA GLU A 43 -12.92 -69.74 11.08
C GLU A 43 -13.09 -68.38 10.41
N SER A 44 -13.69 -68.47 9.26
CA SER A 44 -14.06 -67.48 8.30
C SER A 44 -15.04 -66.44 8.80
N SER A 45 -14.90 -65.19 8.37
CA SER A 45 -15.87 -64.49 7.54
C SER A 45 -15.88 -63.00 7.73
N ASP A 46 -16.12 -62.35 6.62
CA ASP A 46 -16.54 -61.00 6.35
C ASP A 46 -15.46 -59.94 6.13
N ALA A 47 -15.18 -59.84 4.83
CA ALA A 47 -14.57 -58.66 4.23
C ALA A 47 -15.54 -57.47 4.30
N SER A 48 -15.44 -56.67 5.32
CA SER A 48 -15.83 -55.28 5.26
C SER A 48 -14.67 -54.53 4.58
N ALA A 49 -14.86 -54.16 3.31
CA ALA A 49 -13.98 -53.28 2.60
C ALA A 49 -13.96 -51.93 3.36
N GLY A 50 -13.02 -51.80 4.25
CA GLY A 50 -12.65 -50.52 4.82
C GLY A 50 -12.24 -49.60 3.65
N ASN A 51 -13.04 -48.58 3.44
CA ASN A 51 -12.67 -47.48 2.59
C ASN A 51 -11.35 -46.91 3.12
N ALA A 52 -10.26 -47.25 2.46
CA ALA A 52 -8.98 -46.63 2.75
C ALA A 52 -9.18 -45.15 2.44
N ALA A 53 -9.27 -44.33 3.49
CA ALA A 53 -9.23 -42.88 3.34
C ALA A 53 -7.99 -42.55 2.50
N GLU A 54 -8.16 -41.91 1.37
CA GLU A 54 -7.03 -41.36 0.62
C GLU A 54 -6.18 -40.56 1.59
N PRO A 55 -4.83 -40.68 1.52
CA PRO A 55 -3.96 -39.88 2.37
C PRO A 55 -4.32 -38.41 2.20
N ALA A 56 -4.59 -37.73 3.30
CA ALA A 56 -4.91 -36.31 3.27
C ALA A 56 -3.80 -35.59 2.49
N LYS A 57 -4.19 -34.89 1.43
CA LYS A 57 -3.25 -34.14 0.59
C LYS A 57 -2.60 -33.09 1.46
N GLU A 58 -1.27 -32.99 1.44
CA GLU A 58 -0.59 -31.92 2.17
C GLU A 58 -1.00 -30.53 1.61
N PRO A 59 -1.25 -29.55 2.48
CA PRO A 59 -1.65 -28.22 2.05
C PRO A 59 -0.56 -27.55 1.21
N VAL A 60 -0.97 -26.81 0.18
CA VAL A 60 -0.08 -25.98 -0.64
C VAL A 60 0.30 -24.74 0.17
N ALA A 61 1.56 -24.67 0.60
CA ALA A 61 2.07 -23.50 1.29
C ALA A 61 2.54 -22.44 0.28
N ILE A 62 2.07 -21.21 0.43
CA ILE A 62 2.46 -20.07 -0.41
C ILE A 62 2.99 -18.92 0.43
N GLU A 63 4.01 -18.22 -0.07
CA GLU A 63 4.42 -16.94 0.48
C GLU A 63 3.61 -15.80 -0.17
N PHE A 64 3.10 -14.89 0.68
CA PHE A 64 2.48 -13.64 0.26
C PHE A 64 3.32 -12.46 0.74
N TRP A 65 3.94 -11.76 -0.22
CA TRP A 65 4.81 -10.62 0.06
C TRP A 65 4.02 -9.31 0.01
N TYR A 66 4.15 -8.49 1.04
CA TYR A 66 3.50 -7.18 1.11
C TYR A 66 4.26 -6.19 2.00
N GLY A 67 4.11 -4.89 1.71
CA GLY A 67 4.76 -3.79 2.43
C GLY A 67 3.76 -2.94 3.21
N LEU A 68 3.06 -3.54 4.19
CA LEU A 68 2.08 -2.84 5.03
C LEU A 68 2.58 -2.78 6.48
N GLY A 69 2.51 -1.59 7.07
CA GLY A 69 2.83 -1.35 8.48
C GLY A 69 1.60 -1.06 9.34
N GLY A 70 1.82 -0.83 10.64
CA GLY A 70 0.78 -0.37 11.58
C GLY A 70 -0.49 -1.20 11.56
N LYS A 71 -1.63 -0.53 11.65
CA LYS A 71 -2.96 -1.17 11.62
C LYS A 71 -3.27 -1.91 10.32
N LEU A 72 -2.69 -1.48 9.21
CA LEU A 72 -2.84 -2.18 7.93
C LEU A 72 -2.22 -3.57 7.99
N GLY A 73 -0.99 -3.67 8.49
CA GLY A 73 -0.31 -4.96 8.69
C GLY A 73 -1.06 -5.87 9.65
N GLU A 74 -1.55 -5.33 10.78
CA GLU A 74 -2.37 -6.08 11.75
C GLU A 74 -3.66 -6.63 11.13
N ASN A 75 -4.36 -5.84 10.31
CA ASN A 75 -5.59 -6.28 9.65
C ASN A 75 -5.34 -7.27 8.52
N MET A 76 -4.23 -7.12 7.79
CA MET A 76 -3.80 -8.13 6.81
C MET A 76 -3.52 -9.47 7.49
N GLN A 77 -2.83 -9.48 8.61
CA GLN A 77 -2.57 -10.69 9.39
C GLN A 77 -3.87 -11.38 9.84
N LYS A 78 -4.85 -10.60 10.33
CA LYS A 78 -6.16 -11.17 10.73
C LYS A 78 -6.87 -11.87 9.57
N LEU A 79 -6.82 -11.31 8.35
CA LEU A 79 -7.43 -11.93 7.17
C LEU A 79 -6.66 -13.16 6.71
N ILE A 80 -5.33 -13.17 6.81
CA ILE A 80 -4.51 -14.36 6.56
C ILE A 80 -4.84 -15.46 7.57
N ASP A 81 -4.92 -15.13 8.85
CA ASP A 81 -5.26 -16.10 9.90
C ASP A 81 -6.67 -16.66 9.70
N LYS A 82 -7.64 -15.80 9.33
CA LYS A 82 -9.01 -16.20 8.99
C LYS A 82 -9.04 -17.16 7.79
N PHE A 83 -8.27 -16.87 6.74
CA PHE A 83 -8.15 -17.74 5.58
C PHE A 83 -7.58 -19.10 5.97
N ASN A 84 -6.43 -19.10 6.63
CA ASN A 84 -5.75 -20.33 7.04
C ASN A 84 -6.58 -21.20 7.99
N ALA A 85 -7.47 -20.57 8.79
CA ALA A 85 -8.38 -21.29 9.69
C ALA A 85 -9.66 -21.80 8.98
N SER A 86 -10.05 -21.24 7.83
CA SER A 86 -11.30 -21.55 7.15
C SER A 86 -11.25 -22.80 6.26
N GLN A 87 -10.07 -23.28 5.91
CA GLN A 87 -9.84 -24.40 5.01
C GLN A 87 -8.51 -25.10 5.33
N GLN A 88 -8.21 -26.26 4.67
CA GLN A 88 -7.01 -27.07 4.93
C GLN A 88 -6.15 -27.33 3.69
N ASP A 89 -6.53 -26.77 2.53
CA ASP A 89 -5.88 -27.04 1.24
C ASP A 89 -4.71 -26.09 0.96
N VAL A 90 -4.76 -24.85 1.51
CA VAL A 90 -3.78 -23.79 1.27
C VAL A 90 -3.34 -23.16 2.59
N ILE A 91 -2.03 -22.92 2.74
CA ILE A 91 -1.47 -22.16 3.86
C ILE A 91 -0.79 -20.91 3.29
N VAL A 92 -1.30 -19.72 3.63
CA VAL A 92 -0.68 -18.44 3.32
C VAL A 92 0.32 -18.09 4.42
N LYS A 93 1.59 -17.90 4.03
CA LYS A 93 2.68 -17.43 4.91
C LYS A 93 2.97 -15.96 4.58
N PRO A 94 2.70 -15.02 5.50
CA PRO A 94 3.00 -13.61 5.29
C PRO A 94 4.51 -13.36 5.29
N VAL A 95 4.99 -12.57 4.32
CA VAL A 95 6.36 -12.05 4.30
C VAL A 95 6.29 -10.52 4.20
N VAL A 96 6.42 -9.87 5.35
CA VAL A 96 6.27 -8.43 5.48
C VAL A 96 7.56 -7.73 5.05
N GLN A 97 7.44 -6.75 4.17
CA GLN A 97 8.51 -5.85 3.74
C GLN A 97 8.32 -4.47 4.37
N ALA A 98 9.34 -3.62 4.32
CA ALA A 98 9.28 -2.29 4.93
C ALA A 98 8.22 -1.39 4.28
N ASP A 99 8.07 -1.47 2.96
CA ASP A 99 7.09 -0.74 2.16
C ASP A 99 6.90 -1.39 0.78
N TYR A 100 6.08 -0.80 -0.09
CA TYR A 100 5.86 -1.29 -1.46
C TYR A 100 7.13 -1.23 -2.31
N SER A 101 7.96 -0.19 -2.17
CA SER A 101 9.20 -0.02 -2.93
C SER A 101 10.21 -1.11 -2.59
N GLU A 102 10.33 -1.45 -1.31
CA GLU A 102 11.18 -2.55 -0.86
C GLU A 102 10.65 -3.92 -1.32
N THR A 103 9.31 -4.09 -1.33
CA THR A 103 8.67 -5.29 -1.89
C THR A 103 9.04 -5.45 -3.37
N GLU A 104 8.96 -4.39 -4.16
CA GLU A 104 9.32 -4.42 -5.60
C GLU A 104 10.80 -4.73 -5.81
N LYS A 105 11.71 -4.10 -5.06
CA LYS A 105 13.15 -4.36 -5.15
C LYS A 105 13.49 -5.82 -4.87
N LYS A 106 12.91 -6.38 -3.82
CA LYS A 106 13.12 -7.79 -3.45
C LYS A 106 12.50 -8.74 -4.48
N LEU A 107 11.31 -8.41 -4.98
CA LEU A 107 10.69 -9.19 -6.05
C LEU A 107 11.54 -9.18 -7.31
N GLN A 108 12.14 -8.06 -7.69
CA GLN A 108 13.06 -7.98 -8.83
C GLN A 108 14.25 -8.94 -8.66
N ALA A 109 14.84 -9.00 -7.47
CA ALA A 109 15.93 -9.94 -7.16
C ALA A 109 15.45 -11.41 -7.21
N ALA A 110 14.27 -11.71 -6.67
CA ALA A 110 13.63 -13.02 -6.69
C ALA A 110 13.33 -13.49 -8.12
N ILE A 111 12.85 -12.61 -9.00
CA ILE A 111 12.63 -12.89 -10.42
C ILE A 111 13.94 -13.26 -11.11
N ALA A 112 15.03 -12.55 -10.80
CA ALA A 112 16.35 -12.79 -11.39
C ALA A 112 16.93 -14.13 -10.93
N SER A 113 16.79 -14.48 -9.64
CA SER A 113 17.25 -15.78 -9.09
C SER A 113 16.35 -16.95 -9.49
N GLY A 114 15.08 -16.70 -9.79
CA GLY A 114 14.09 -17.73 -10.10
C GLY A 114 13.36 -18.28 -8.88
N ASP A 115 13.66 -17.78 -7.69
CA ASP A 115 13.00 -18.13 -6.42
C ASP A 115 12.00 -17.04 -6.07
N VAL A 116 10.79 -17.15 -6.61
CA VAL A 116 9.74 -16.15 -6.50
C VAL A 116 8.68 -16.55 -5.48
N PRO A 117 8.06 -15.58 -4.76
CA PRO A 117 6.86 -15.86 -3.97
C PRO A 117 5.71 -16.26 -4.89
N ALA A 118 4.68 -16.87 -4.32
CA ALA A 118 3.47 -17.21 -5.09
C ALA A 118 2.51 -16.02 -5.24
N ALA A 119 2.53 -15.09 -4.30
CA ALA A 119 1.61 -13.96 -4.25
C ALA A 119 2.34 -12.68 -3.81
N VAL A 120 2.05 -11.57 -4.46
CA VAL A 120 2.67 -10.26 -4.16
C VAL A 120 1.64 -9.14 -4.21
N LEU A 121 1.60 -8.31 -3.18
CA LEU A 121 0.88 -7.04 -3.20
C LEU A 121 1.79 -5.99 -3.86
N SER A 122 1.64 -5.83 -5.16
CA SER A 122 2.43 -4.93 -6.01
C SER A 122 1.59 -4.45 -7.18
N SER A 123 1.78 -3.21 -7.57
CA SER A 123 1.05 -2.56 -8.67
C SER A 123 1.90 -2.31 -9.92
N ASN A 124 3.05 -2.96 -10.06
CA ASN A 124 3.92 -2.74 -11.22
C ASN A 124 3.42 -3.48 -12.46
N VAL A 125 2.41 -2.89 -13.12
CA VAL A 125 1.76 -3.47 -14.31
C VAL A 125 2.70 -3.65 -15.51
N ASP A 126 3.77 -2.84 -15.63
CA ASP A 126 4.73 -2.96 -16.72
C ASP A 126 5.56 -4.26 -16.67
N TRP A 127 5.67 -4.83 -15.48
CA TRP A 127 6.35 -6.13 -15.33
C TRP A 127 5.52 -7.29 -15.90
N ALA A 128 4.20 -7.11 -16.04
CA ALA A 128 3.37 -8.08 -16.75
C ALA A 128 3.75 -8.15 -18.25
N ARG A 129 4.00 -6.99 -18.92
CA ARG A 129 4.50 -6.96 -20.30
C ARG A 129 5.85 -7.64 -20.46
N LYS A 130 6.68 -7.64 -19.42
CA LYS A 130 7.98 -8.33 -19.39
C LYS A 130 7.86 -9.83 -19.09
N GLY A 131 6.64 -10.35 -18.90
CA GLY A 131 6.41 -11.76 -18.56
C GLY A 131 6.80 -12.14 -17.13
N TYR A 132 6.86 -11.18 -16.20
CA TYR A 132 7.20 -11.46 -14.82
C TYR A 132 5.99 -11.88 -13.97
N TYR A 133 4.78 -11.56 -14.44
CA TYR A 133 3.52 -12.00 -13.84
C TYR A 133 2.76 -12.95 -14.77
N ALA A 134 2.04 -13.88 -14.20
CA ALA A 134 1.13 -14.76 -14.93
C ALA A 134 -0.18 -14.05 -15.28
N PRO A 135 -0.72 -14.21 -16.51
CA PRO A 135 -2.10 -13.85 -16.77
C PRO A 135 -3.03 -14.77 -15.98
N ILE A 136 -4.10 -14.23 -15.43
CA ILE A 136 -4.99 -14.97 -14.52
C ILE A 136 -6.39 -15.22 -15.09
N ASP A 137 -6.65 -14.90 -16.36
CA ASP A 137 -7.96 -15.08 -16.98
C ASP A 137 -8.47 -16.53 -16.87
N ASP A 138 -7.65 -17.52 -17.24
CA ASP A 138 -8.01 -18.94 -17.20
C ASP A 138 -8.20 -19.44 -15.75
N LEU A 139 -7.38 -18.95 -14.82
CA LEU A 139 -7.50 -19.27 -13.41
C LEU A 139 -8.80 -18.69 -12.81
N LEU A 140 -9.15 -17.46 -13.19
CA LEU A 140 -10.42 -16.83 -12.78
C LEU A 140 -11.63 -17.57 -13.34
N ALA A 141 -11.55 -17.99 -14.60
CA ALA A 141 -12.63 -18.77 -15.25
C ALA A 141 -12.85 -20.14 -14.58
N ALA A 142 -11.79 -20.70 -13.99
CA ALA A 142 -11.85 -21.96 -13.24
C ALA A 142 -12.31 -21.80 -11.79
N LEU A 143 -12.54 -20.57 -11.30
CA LEU A 143 -12.99 -20.28 -9.94
C LEU A 143 -14.50 -19.94 -9.94
N PRO A 144 -15.40 -20.93 -9.70
CA PRO A 144 -16.82 -20.80 -10.00
C PRO A 144 -17.55 -19.74 -9.17
N ASP A 145 -17.05 -19.45 -7.98
CA ASP A 145 -17.69 -18.52 -7.04
C ASP A 145 -17.12 -17.08 -7.13
N PHE A 146 -16.17 -16.84 -8.04
CA PHE A 146 -15.63 -15.52 -8.25
C PHE A 146 -16.53 -14.70 -9.19
N ASN A 147 -17.48 -13.96 -8.60
CA ASN A 147 -18.33 -13.05 -9.35
C ASN A 147 -17.52 -11.81 -9.82
N LYS A 148 -17.04 -11.86 -11.07
CA LYS A 148 -16.24 -10.75 -11.67
C LYS A 148 -17.07 -9.48 -11.83
N ASP A 149 -18.37 -9.60 -12.09
CA ASP A 149 -19.26 -8.45 -12.35
C ASP A 149 -19.56 -7.64 -11.07
N ASP A 150 -19.35 -8.23 -9.90
CA ASP A 150 -19.47 -7.55 -8.61
C ASP A 150 -18.22 -6.72 -8.26
N VAL A 151 -17.11 -6.95 -8.94
CA VAL A 151 -15.91 -6.11 -8.74
C VAL A 151 -16.12 -4.74 -9.36
N VAL A 152 -15.78 -3.68 -8.62
CA VAL A 152 -15.89 -2.29 -9.11
C VAL A 152 -15.06 -2.15 -10.41
N PRO A 153 -15.70 -1.87 -11.57
CA PRO A 153 -15.03 -1.92 -12.88
C PRO A 153 -13.77 -1.05 -12.96
N THR A 154 -13.84 0.17 -12.43
CA THR A 154 -12.70 1.12 -12.43
C THR A 154 -11.46 0.57 -11.74
N PHE A 155 -11.62 -0.26 -10.71
CA PHE A 155 -10.49 -0.89 -10.02
C PHE A 155 -10.04 -2.17 -10.73
N LEU A 156 -10.97 -2.96 -11.26
CA LEU A 156 -10.64 -4.19 -11.98
C LEU A 156 -9.84 -3.91 -13.26
N GLU A 157 -10.23 -2.88 -14.02
CA GLU A 157 -9.56 -2.44 -15.26
C GLU A 157 -8.09 -2.07 -15.04
N GLN A 158 -7.74 -1.55 -13.85
CA GLN A 158 -6.35 -1.19 -13.54
C GLN A 158 -5.42 -2.41 -13.46
N GLY A 159 -5.95 -3.61 -13.24
CA GLY A 159 -5.20 -4.86 -13.25
C GLY A 159 -5.03 -5.49 -14.64
N GLN A 160 -5.54 -4.85 -15.69
CA GLN A 160 -5.45 -5.33 -17.07
C GLN A 160 -4.22 -4.77 -17.79
N VAL A 161 -3.57 -5.63 -18.57
CA VAL A 161 -2.46 -5.26 -19.45
C VAL A 161 -2.72 -5.90 -20.80
N ASP A 162 -2.77 -5.08 -21.86
CA ASP A 162 -2.97 -5.50 -23.23
C ASP A 162 -4.19 -6.45 -23.41
N GLY A 163 -5.29 -6.13 -22.71
CA GLY A 163 -6.56 -6.83 -22.75
C GLY A 163 -6.63 -8.12 -21.92
N LYS A 164 -5.60 -8.48 -21.16
CA LYS A 164 -5.59 -9.63 -20.25
C LYS A 164 -5.55 -9.18 -18.80
N GLN A 165 -6.18 -9.95 -17.92
CA GLN A 165 -6.11 -9.72 -16.48
C GLN A 165 -4.83 -10.35 -15.92
N TYR A 166 -4.02 -9.55 -15.23
CA TYR A 166 -2.81 -10.00 -14.53
C TYR A 166 -2.89 -9.80 -13.01
N PHE A 167 -3.64 -8.79 -12.57
CA PHE A 167 -3.73 -8.42 -11.17
C PHE A 167 -5.18 -8.32 -10.73
N LEU A 168 -5.41 -8.60 -9.45
CA LEU A 168 -6.69 -8.33 -8.81
C LEU A 168 -6.60 -7.14 -7.86
N PRO A 169 -7.63 -6.28 -7.82
CA PRO A 169 -7.69 -5.17 -6.88
C PRO A 169 -8.02 -5.70 -5.48
N MET A 170 -7.06 -5.63 -4.56
CA MET A 170 -7.32 -6.03 -3.17
C MET A 170 -8.17 -4.96 -2.46
N TYR A 171 -7.87 -3.69 -2.68
CA TYR A 171 -8.62 -2.54 -2.16
C TYR A 171 -8.36 -1.30 -2.99
N GLY A 172 -9.29 -0.33 -2.92
CA GLY A 172 -9.15 0.97 -3.56
C GLY A 172 -8.64 2.02 -2.58
N THR A 173 -7.93 3.03 -3.08
CA THR A 173 -7.46 4.19 -2.31
C THR A 173 -7.65 5.48 -3.09
N THR A 174 -7.74 6.58 -2.37
CA THR A 174 -7.67 7.94 -2.91
C THR A 174 -7.11 8.87 -1.83
N GLN A 175 -6.71 10.07 -2.20
CA GLN A 175 -6.26 11.08 -1.24
C GLN A 175 -7.46 11.86 -0.71
N VAL A 176 -7.48 12.08 0.61
CA VAL A 176 -8.51 12.85 1.32
C VAL A 176 -7.85 13.82 2.31
N MET A 177 -8.62 14.69 2.91
CA MET A 177 -8.15 15.57 3.99
C MET A 177 -8.57 15.07 5.35
N TYR A 178 -7.67 15.19 6.32
CA TYR A 178 -7.94 15.00 7.75
C TYR A 178 -7.57 16.25 8.52
N TYR A 179 -8.44 16.69 9.42
CA TYR A 179 -8.22 17.92 10.16
C TYR A 179 -8.65 17.82 11.61
N ARG A 180 -8.03 18.62 12.46
CA ARG A 180 -8.36 18.79 13.87
C ARG A 180 -9.57 19.71 14.02
N LYS A 181 -10.63 19.19 14.64
CA LYS A 181 -11.85 19.96 14.93
C LYS A 181 -11.57 21.19 15.78
N ASP A 182 -10.78 21.02 16.84
CA ASP A 182 -10.44 22.09 17.78
C ASP A 182 -9.58 23.20 17.15
N ALA A 183 -8.69 22.86 16.23
CA ALA A 183 -7.84 23.87 15.56
C ALA A 183 -8.66 24.77 14.62
N LEU A 184 -9.58 24.20 13.86
CA LEU A 184 -10.46 24.97 12.99
C LEU A 184 -11.44 25.84 13.81
N GLU A 185 -12.04 25.25 14.86
CA GLU A 185 -12.96 25.97 15.73
C GLU A 185 -12.30 27.18 16.42
N LYS A 186 -11.13 26.99 17.02
CA LYS A 186 -10.34 28.08 17.63
C LYS A 186 -10.01 29.18 16.65
N SER A 187 -9.83 28.83 15.38
CA SER A 187 -9.53 29.80 14.32
C SER A 187 -10.78 30.36 13.66
N GLY A 188 -11.99 29.95 14.08
CA GLY A 188 -13.24 30.37 13.49
C GLY A 188 -13.34 30.01 11.99
N ILE A 189 -12.85 28.83 11.63
CA ILE A 189 -12.89 28.29 10.26
C ILE A 189 -13.93 27.19 10.21
N LYS A 190 -14.81 27.27 9.24
CA LYS A 190 -15.81 26.24 9.00
C LYS A 190 -15.27 25.23 7.99
N PRO A 191 -15.32 23.90 8.26
CA PRO A 191 -14.78 22.89 7.36
C PRO A 191 -15.35 22.97 5.93
N GLU A 192 -16.65 23.31 5.79
CA GLU A 192 -17.31 23.46 4.50
C GLU A 192 -16.75 24.61 3.63
N GLU A 193 -15.93 25.49 4.18
CA GLU A 193 -15.25 26.58 3.45
C GLU A 193 -13.94 26.06 2.80
N LEU A 194 -13.41 24.90 3.19
CA LEU A 194 -12.13 24.34 2.74
C LEU A 194 -12.26 23.55 1.43
N THR A 195 -13.02 24.05 0.47
CA THR A 195 -13.32 23.36 -0.80
C THR A 195 -12.30 23.63 -1.90
N THR A 196 -11.40 24.59 -1.69
CA THR A 196 -10.34 24.93 -2.65
C THR A 196 -8.97 25.00 -1.96
N TRP A 197 -7.91 24.75 -2.72
CA TRP A 197 -6.53 24.87 -2.22
C TRP A 197 -6.22 26.29 -1.76
N GLU A 198 -6.79 27.31 -2.42
CA GLU A 198 -6.65 28.71 -2.01
C GLU A 198 -7.33 28.99 -0.66
N ALA A 199 -8.52 28.42 -0.43
CA ALA A 199 -9.19 28.52 0.86
C ALA A 199 -8.41 27.78 1.95
N LEU A 200 -7.88 26.59 1.64
CA LEU A 200 -7.04 25.83 2.57
C LEU A 200 -5.74 26.58 2.93
N ALA A 201 -5.08 27.25 1.97
CA ALA A 201 -3.90 28.07 2.26
C ALA A 201 -4.22 29.25 3.20
N LYS A 202 -5.34 29.93 2.98
CA LYS A 202 -5.82 31.00 3.89
C LYS A 202 -6.13 30.45 5.29
N ALA A 203 -6.72 29.28 5.37
CA ALA A 203 -6.98 28.59 6.63
C ALA A 203 -5.66 28.17 7.32
N ALA A 204 -4.71 27.64 6.56
CA ALA A 204 -3.40 27.27 7.06
C ALA A 204 -2.62 28.46 7.62
N ASP A 205 -2.68 29.64 6.96
CA ASP A 205 -2.07 30.85 7.49
C ASP A 205 -2.75 31.34 8.79
N LYS A 206 -4.07 31.23 8.85
CA LYS A 206 -4.87 31.65 10.02
C LYS A 206 -4.66 30.73 11.24
N THR A 207 -4.43 29.43 11.01
CA THR A 207 -4.23 28.44 12.07
C THR A 207 -2.77 28.33 12.51
N ALA A 208 -1.81 28.61 11.63
CA ALA A 208 -0.39 28.49 11.93
C ALA A 208 0.03 29.44 13.05
N VAL A 209 0.84 28.92 14.00
CA VAL A 209 1.40 29.72 15.08
C VAL A 209 2.90 29.91 14.85
N LYS A 210 3.34 31.16 14.82
CA LYS A 210 4.74 31.53 14.65
C LYS A 210 5.27 32.22 15.91
N SER A 211 6.42 31.78 16.41
CA SER A 211 7.07 32.36 17.58
C SER A 211 8.57 32.38 17.36
N GLY A 212 9.22 33.53 17.64
CA GLY A 212 10.67 33.70 17.48
C GLY A 212 11.17 33.43 16.05
N GLY A 213 10.38 33.72 15.04
CA GLY A 213 10.71 33.49 13.62
C GLY A 213 10.57 32.03 13.15
N LYS A 214 10.06 31.15 13.99
CA LYS A 214 9.81 29.73 13.66
C LYS A 214 8.32 29.43 13.75
N THR A 215 7.83 28.57 12.87
CA THR A 215 6.49 27.99 12.99
C THR A 215 6.53 26.90 14.06
N THR A 216 5.65 27.01 15.05
CA THR A 216 5.53 26.07 16.17
C THR A 216 4.26 25.22 16.11
N PHE A 217 3.28 25.63 15.30
CA PHE A 217 2.10 24.89 14.95
C PHE A 217 1.83 25.14 13.46
N TYR A 218 1.75 24.08 12.67
CA TYR A 218 1.56 24.18 11.23
C TYR A 218 0.10 24.19 10.85
N GLY A 219 -0.26 25.01 9.87
CA GLY A 219 -1.63 25.10 9.39
C GLY A 219 -2.05 23.91 8.56
N TRP A 220 -1.11 23.28 7.85
CA TRP A 220 -1.36 22.07 7.05
C TRP A 220 -0.08 21.29 6.76
N GLU A 221 -0.23 19.98 6.57
CA GLU A 221 0.87 19.08 6.17
C GLU A 221 0.42 18.22 4.99
N PRO A 222 0.75 18.61 3.74
CA PRO A 222 0.59 17.68 2.63
C PRO A 222 1.56 16.51 2.81
N MET A 223 1.11 15.28 2.50
CA MET A 223 1.99 14.13 2.55
C MET A 223 3.14 14.29 1.56
N TRP A 224 4.36 13.89 1.95
CA TRP A 224 5.53 13.94 1.07
C TRP A 224 5.36 13.00 -0.14
N GLY A 225 5.96 13.38 -1.24
CA GLY A 225 5.96 12.64 -2.49
C GLY A 225 5.18 13.34 -3.60
N ALA A 226 5.21 12.75 -4.78
CA ALA A 226 4.60 13.34 -5.96
C ALA A 226 3.06 13.26 -5.96
N ASP A 227 2.47 12.30 -5.25
CA ASP A 227 1.05 11.96 -5.42
C ASP A 227 0.09 13.12 -5.12
N ASN A 228 0.20 13.75 -3.94
CA ASN A 228 -0.63 14.92 -3.62
C ASN A 228 -0.45 16.08 -4.61
N MET A 229 0.75 16.23 -5.14
CA MET A 229 1.08 17.30 -6.08
C MET A 229 0.54 17.01 -7.49
N ILE A 230 0.54 15.73 -7.89
CA ILE A 230 -0.09 15.24 -9.13
C ILE A 230 -1.61 15.40 -9.03
N ASP A 231 -2.21 14.95 -7.92
CA ASP A 231 -3.64 15.05 -7.65
C ASP A 231 -4.14 16.49 -7.71
N ALA A 232 -3.38 17.41 -7.10
CA ALA A 232 -3.70 18.82 -7.14
C ALA A 232 -3.57 19.41 -8.56
N ALA A 233 -2.56 18.97 -9.34
CA ALA A 233 -2.41 19.40 -10.75
C ALA A 233 -3.54 18.85 -11.62
N TYR A 234 -3.95 17.61 -11.45
CA TYR A 234 -5.11 17.01 -12.13
C TYR A 234 -6.40 17.75 -11.77
N SER A 235 -6.59 18.10 -10.51
CA SER A 235 -7.73 18.89 -10.04
C SER A 235 -7.79 20.29 -10.68
N LYS A 236 -6.66 20.82 -11.16
CA LYS A 236 -6.55 22.08 -11.91
C LYS A 236 -6.70 21.91 -13.43
N GLY A 237 -6.85 20.69 -13.91
CA GLY A 237 -6.96 20.38 -15.34
C GLY A 237 -5.62 20.03 -16.02
N GLY A 238 -4.53 19.89 -15.25
CA GLY A 238 -3.23 19.45 -15.77
C GLY A 238 -3.30 18.02 -16.34
N LYS A 239 -2.55 17.78 -17.41
CA LYS A 239 -2.38 16.45 -18.01
C LYS A 239 -0.90 16.08 -17.98
N ILE A 240 -0.58 14.80 -17.88
CA ILE A 240 0.81 14.31 -18.00
C ILE A 240 1.19 14.21 -19.47
N LEU A 241 0.31 13.67 -20.31
CA LEU A 241 0.52 13.54 -21.75
C LEU A 241 -0.54 14.29 -22.54
N SER A 242 -0.18 14.65 -23.77
CA SER A 242 -1.14 15.10 -24.80
C SER A 242 -2.11 13.96 -25.15
N ASP A 243 -3.25 14.30 -25.75
CA ASP A 243 -4.30 13.34 -26.09
C ASP A 243 -3.84 12.29 -27.12
N ASP A 244 -2.84 12.61 -27.95
CA ASP A 244 -2.20 11.67 -28.89
C ASP A 244 -1.07 10.84 -28.23
N GLY A 245 -0.79 11.04 -26.95
CA GLY A 245 0.21 10.31 -26.17
C GLY A 245 1.67 10.63 -26.54
N LYS A 246 1.95 11.68 -27.35
CA LYS A 246 3.30 11.94 -27.89
C LYS A 246 4.06 13.05 -27.18
N THR A 247 3.38 13.89 -26.44
CA THR A 247 4.00 15.06 -25.78
C THR A 247 3.77 15.03 -24.29
N VAL A 248 4.85 15.18 -23.51
CA VAL A 248 4.79 15.36 -22.06
C VAL A 248 4.39 16.79 -21.74
N LEU A 249 3.36 16.99 -20.90
CA LEU A 249 2.74 18.28 -20.60
C LEU A 249 2.94 18.74 -19.14
N ILE A 250 3.82 18.11 -18.38
CA ILE A 250 4.02 18.37 -16.96
C ILE A 250 4.65 19.74 -16.62
N ASP A 251 4.98 20.53 -17.60
CA ASP A 251 5.44 21.92 -17.46
C ASP A 251 4.40 22.95 -17.91
N SER A 252 3.13 22.54 -18.05
CA SER A 252 2.06 23.48 -18.39
C SER A 252 1.78 24.46 -17.23
N PRO A 253 1.09 25.59 -17.50
CA PRO A 253 0.76 26.57 -16.46
C PRO A 253 0.01 25.98 -15.26
N GLU A 254 -0.85 24.96 -15.47
CA GLU A 254 -1.58 24.26 -14.42
C GLU A 254 -0.61 23.54 -13.48
N TRP A 255 0.37 22.83 -14.02
CA TRP A 255 1.39 22.14 -13.25
C TRP A 255 2.30 23.11 -12.50
N ILE A 256 2.86 24.10 -13.20
CA ILE A 256 3.81 25.06 -12.61
C ILE A 256 3.12 25.82 -11.46
N SER A 257 1.92 26.35 -11.69
CA SER A 257 1.22 27.14 -10.66
C SER A 257 0.77 26.30 -9.47
N THR A 258 0.39 25.03 -9.69
CA THR A 258 0.04 24.10 -8.61
C THR A 258 1.27 23.76 -7.77
N TRP A 259 2.37 23.41 -8.39
CA TRP A 259 3.57 23.01 -7.65
C TRP A 259 4.24 24.19 -6.95
N ASP A 260 4.22 25.39 -7.55
CA ASP A 260 4.72 26.61 -6.90
C ASP A 260 3.86 27.03 -5.68
N PHE A 261 2.56 26.73 -5.70
CA PHE A 261 1.69 26.91 -4.54
C PHE A 261 2.20 26.14 -3.32
N PHE A 262 2.52 24.86 -3.47
CA PHE A 262 3.07 24.04 -2.36
C PHE A 262 4.45 24.53 -1.94
N ARG A 263 5.35 24.79 -2.91
CA ARG A 263 6.66 25.34 -2.61
C ARG A 263 6.58 26.63 -1.77
N LYS A 264 5.72 27.54 -2.20
CA LYS A 264 5.51 28.81 -1.51
C LYS A 264 4.98 28.61 -0.08
N ALA A 265 3.97 27.79 0.09
CA ALA A 265 3.38 27.50 1.40
C ALA A 265 4.38 26.85 2.38
N ILE A 266 5.29 26.01 1.87
CA ILE A 266 6.31 25.33 2.68
C ILE A 266 7.51 26.24 3.00
N PHE A 267 8.07 26.95 2.02
CA PHE A 267 9.35 27.65 2.16
C PHE A 267 9.23 29.16 2.39
N ASP A 268 8.29 29.80 1.70
CA ASP A 268 8.14 31.25 1.78
C ASP A 268 7.19 31.63 2.93
N ASP A 269 5.98 31.13 2.90
CA ASP A 269 4.93 31.44 3.89
C ASP A 269 5.16 30.64 5.20
N LYS A 270 5.75 29.45 5.12
CA LYS A 270 6.02 28.54 6.24
C LYS A 270 4.78 28.20 7.06
N THR A 271 3.66 28.11 6.39
CA THR A 271 2.37 27.72 6.95
C THR A 271 2.10 26.24 6.80
N MET A 272 2.79 25.61 5.84
CA MET A 272 2.79 24.18 5.61
C MET A 272 4.16 23.56 5.87
N ARG A 273 4.18 22.25 6.12
CA ARG A 273 5.39 21.46 6.31
C ARG A 273 5.19 20.08 5.67
N ILE A 274 6.29 19.42 5.33
CA ILE A 274 6.34 17.99 5.03
C ILE A 274 7.35 17.30 5.93
N HIS A 275 7.12 16.00 6.20
CA HIS A 275 8.17 15.10 6.66
C HIS A 275 8.67 14.29 5.45
N SER A 276 9.98 14.03 5.40
CA SER A 276 10.59 13.29 4.28
C SER A 276 11.74 12.42 4.77
N GLY A 277 12.00 11.33 4.05
CA GLY A 277 13.05 10.37 4.39
C GLY A 277 12.65 9.39 5.50
N GLY A 278 13.65 8.80 6.17
CA GLY A 278 13.44 7.74 7.16
C GLY A 278 13.42 6.33 6.54
N GLN A 279 13.00 5.34 7.32
CA GLN A 279 12.87 3.95 6.91
C GLN A 279 11.40 3.60 6.69
N GLY A 280 11.08 2.98 5.54
CA GLY A 280 9.72 2.57 5.20
C GLY A 280 8.72 3.74 5.30
N TRP A 281 7.70 3.59 6.13
CA TRP A 281 6.62 4.56 6.29
C TRP A 281 6.87 5.61 7.40
N GLU A 282 8.10 5.80 7.87
CA GLU A 282 8.40 6.69 8.99
C GLU A 282 7.91 8.13 8.76
N TYR A 283 8.17 8.71 7.58
CA TYR A 283 7.69 10.06 7.22
C TYR A 283 6.16 10.17 7.25
N TRP A 284 5.48 9.08 6.85
CA TRP A 284 4.03 9.00 6.80
C TRP A 284 3.44 9.09 8.21
N TYR A 285 3.94 8.24 9.11
CA TYR A 285 3.49 8.24 10.49
C TYR A 285 3.91 9.49 11.25
N GLN A 286 5.01 10.14 10.91
CA GLN A 286 5.37 11.44 11.48
C GLN A 286 4.34 12.51 11.14
N THR A 287 3.84 12.55 9.90
CA THR A 287 2.78 13.48 9.48
C THR A 287 1.46 13.21 10.23
N ILE A 288 1.05 11.94 10.35
CA ILE A 288 -0.12 11.54 11.14
C ILE A 288 0.03 11.96 12.60
N ASP A 289 1.17 11.65 13.18
CA ASP A 289 1.51 11.94 14.59
C ASP A 289 1.44 13.42 14.92
N ASP A 290 1.90 14.29 14.03
CA ASP A 290 1.86 15.73 14.23
C ASP A 290 0.42 16.25 14.36
N VAL A 291 -0.47 15.76 13.52
CA VAL A 291 -1.89 16.12 13.61
C VAL A 291 -2.53 15.50 14.85
N MET A 292 -2.26 14.23 15.13
CA MET A 292 -2.77 13.54 16.32
C MET A 292 -2.30 14.19 17.63
N LYS A 293 -1.06 14.64 17.69
CA LYS A 293 -0.44 15.28 18.86
C LYS A 293 -0.69 16.81 18.95
N GLY A 294 -1.41 17.38 17.99
CA GLY A 294 -1.73 18.81 17.99
C GLY A 294 -0.55 19.70 17.64
N GLN A 295 0.29 19.29 16.69
CA GLN A 295 1.39 20.08 16.14
C GLN A 295 1.05 20.66 14.75
N ALA A 296 0.00 20.15 14.11
CA ALA A 296 -0.57 20.66 12.88
C ALA A 296 -2.10 20.65 12.89
N ALA A 297 -2.73 21.53 12.12
CA ALA A 297 -4.19 21.63 12.04
C ALA A 297 -4.82 20.51 11.19
N GLY A 298 -4.08 19.95 10.24
CA GLY A 298 -4.56 18.89 9.38
C GLY A 298 -3.50 18.47 8.37
N TYR A 299 -3.84 17.42 7.61
CA TYR A 299 -3.00 16.91 6.54
C TYR A 299 -3.83 16.35 5.39
N THR A 300 -3.19 16.23 4.22
CA THR A 300 -3.72 15.52 3.06
C THR A 300 -2.97 14.21 2.92
N GLY A 301 -3.68 13.10 2.93
CA GLY A 301 -3.09 11.77 2.88
C GLY A 301 -4.07 10.70 2.39
N SER A 302 -3.69 9.46 2.53
CA SER A 302 -4.45 8.32 2.04
C SER A 302 -5.77 8.12 2.76
N SER A 303 -6.78 7.67 2.04
CA SER A 303 -8.02 7.17 2.65
C SER A 303 -7.75 6.01 3.65
N GLY A 304 -6.67 5.26 3.43
CA GLY A 304 -6.26 4.14 4.29
C GLY A 304 -5.71 4.53 5.67
N ASP A 305 -5.52 5.83 5.93
CA ASP A 305 -5.04 6.30 7.24
C ASP A 305 -6.12 6.23 8.33
N GLN A 306 -7.40 6.08 7.96
CA GLN A 306 -8.52 6.16 8.90
C GLN A 306 -8.41 5.16 10.04
N GLY A 307 -7.78 4.01 9.82
CA GLY A 307 -7.56 3.00 10.86
C GLY A 307 -6.62 3.45 11.98
N ASP A 308 -5.75 4.42 11.72
CA ASP A 308 -4.76 4.94 12.67
C ASP A 308 -5.20 6.26 13.34
N LEU A 309 -6.38 6.80 12.96
CA LEU A 309 -6.84 8.13 13.39
C LEU A 309 -7.88 8.08 14.50
N ASP A 310 -7.83 9.07 15.41
CA ASP A 310 -8.85 9.31 16.43
C ASP A 310 -9.90 10.32 15.96
N PHE A 311 -11.04 9.84 15.49
CA PHE A 311 -12.15 10.68 15.02
C PHE A 311 -12.98 11.34 16.14
N ILE A 312 -12.61 11.17 17.40
CA ILE A 312 -13.09 12.05 18.48
C ILE A 312 -12.52 13.45 18.26
N GLN A 313 -11.23 13.57 17.97
CA GLN A 313 -10.51 14.82 17.76
C GLN A 313 -10.49 15.27 16.29
N LEU A 314 -10.45 14.33 15.37
CA LEU A 314 -10.31 14.60 13.94
C LEU A 314 -11.63 14.48 13.18
N ALA A 315 -11.63 14.99 11.97
CA ALA A 315 -12.64 14.71 10.96
C ALA A 315 -11.97 14.55 9.60
N ALA A 316 -12.73 13.97 8.65
CA ALA A 316 -12.27 13.80 7.28
C ALA A 316 -13.18 14.60 6.32
N MET A 317 -12.62 15.02 5.20
CA MET A 317 -13.33 15.61 4.08
C MET A 317 -12.62 15.33 2.76
N GLU A 318 -13.32 15.58 1.66
CA GLU A 318 -12.77 15.40 0.33
C GLU A 318 -11.60 16.38 0.08
N GLN A 319 -10.64 15.97 -0.77
CA GLN A 319 -9.52 16.83 -1.18
C GLN A 319 -10.05 18.05 -1.93
N PRO A 320 -9.50 19.26 -1.69
CA PRO A 320 -10.00 20.48 -2.30
C PRO A 320 -9.68 20.52 -3.79
N GLY A 321 -10.53 21.23 -4.54
CA GLY A 321 -10.24 21.64 -5.91
C GLY A 321 -9.51 22.98 -5.97
N TRP A 322 -9.68 23.70 -7.09
CA TRP A 322 -9.15 25.04 -7.29
C TRP A 322 -10.27 26.02 -7.60
N GLU A 323 -10.10 27.28 -7.23
CA GLU A 323 -11.07 28.34 -7.59
C GLU A 323 -11.29 28.32 -9.11
N GLY A 324 -12.56 28.18 -9.52
CA GLY A 324 -12.96 28.12 -10.93
C GLY A 324 -12.74 26.79 -11.66
N ALA A 325 -12.10 25.78 -11.04
CA ALA A 325 -11.85 24.48 -11.68
C ALA A 325 -12.79 23.35 -11.20
N GLY A 326 -13.62 23.62 -10.18
CA GLY A 326 -14.55 22.63 -9.61
C GLY A 326 -13.95 21.82 -8.45
N PRO A 327 -14.58 20.70 -8.06
CA PRO A 327 -14.15 19.88 -6.94
C PRO A 327 -12.79 19.24 -7.19
N GLY A 328 -12.11 18.83 -6.12
CA GLY A 328 -10.86 18.07 -6.19
C GLY A 328 -11.04 16.76 -6.94
N LYS A 329 -10.07 16.40 -7.76
CA LYS A 329 -10.04 15.18 -8.57
C LYS A 329 -8.76 14.37 -8.34
N PRO A 330 -8.47 14.00 -7.08
CA PRO A 330 -7.34 13.12 -6.82
C PRO A 330 -7.50 11.79 -7.55
N VAL A 331 -6.43 11.07 -7.71
CA VAL A 331 -6.46 9.74 -8.34
C VAL A 331 -7.18 8.76 -7.41
N ALA A 332 -8.08 7.94 -7.97
CA ALA A 332 -8.57 6.73 -7.32
C ALA A 332 -7.79 5.53 -7.87
N GLN A 333 -7.01 4.91 -7.03
CA GLN A 333 -6.10 3.83 -7.40
C GLN A 333 -6.52 2.51 -6.74
N ALA A 334 -6.37 1.41 -7.48
CA ALA A 334 -6.42 0.06 -6.91
C ALA A 334 -5.05 -0.33 -6.37
N ILE A 335 -5.00 -0.91 -5.19
CA ILE A 335 -3.84 -1.65 -4.72
C ILE A 335 -4.00 -3.08 -5.22
N LEU A 336 -3.10 -3.45 -6.10
CA LEU A 336 -3.18 -4.66 -6.91
C LEU A 336 -2.32 -5.78 -6.35
N ALA A 337 -2.83 -7.00 -6.36
CA ALA A 337 -2.05 -8.20 -6.11
C ALA A 337 -1.86 -9.00 -7.40
N GLY A 338 -0.65 -9.54 -7.57
CA GLY A 338 -0.26 -10.31 -8.73
C GLY A 338 0.42 -11.62 -8.38
N ILE A 339 0.45 -12.52 -9.33
CA ILE A 339 1.05 -13.86 -9.25
C ILE A 339 2.29 -13.89 -10.12
N PRO A 340 3.50 -14.03 -9.57
CA PRO A 340 4.72 -14.17 -10.37
C PRO A 340 4.66 -15.36 -11.32
N ALA A 341 5.08 -15.19 -12.57
CA ALA A 341 4.94 -16.19 -13.63
C ALA A 341 5.72 -17.49 -13.36
N LYS A 342 6.76 -17.44 -12.53
CA LYS A 342 7.59 -18.59 -12.16
C LYS A 342 7.04 -19.41 -10.99
N ALA A 343 5.98 -18.97 -10.32
CA ALA A 343 5.28 -19.78 -9.33
C ALA A 343 4.70 -21.04 -9.98
N SER A 344 4.69 -22.18 -9.26
CA SER A 344 4.14 -23.42 -9.80
C SER A 344 2.63 -23.29 -10.08
N PRO A 345 2.04 -24.10 -10.96
CA PRO A 345 0.61 -24.06 -11.23
C PRO A 345 -0.25 -24.24 -9.96
N GLU A 346 0.17 -25.08 -9.04
CA GLU A 346 -0.50 -25.28 -7.75
C GLU A 346 -0.42 -24.03 -6.88
N GLN A 347 0.75 -23.39 -6.85
CA GLN A 347 0.95 -22.13 -6.13
C GLN A 347 0.16 -20.98 -6.74
N GLN A 348 0.08 -20.89 -8.09
CA GLN A 348 -0.73 -19.88 -8.78
C GLN A 348 -2.21 -20.01 -8.44
N LYS A 349 -2.73 -21.26 -8.41
CA LYS A 349 -4.10 -21.53 -8.01
C LYS A 349 -4.34 -21.13 -6.55
N ALA A 350 -3.46 -21.55 -5.63
CA ALA A 350 -3.53 -21.23 -4.22
C ALA A 350 -3.48 -19.70 -3.95
N ALA A 351 -2.64 -18.98 -4.69
CA ALA A 351 -2.58 -17.52 -4.60
C ALA A 351 -3.89 -16.86 -5.05
N LEU A 352 -4.51 -17.35 -6.12
CA LEU A 352 -5.79 -16.83 -6.57
C LEU A 352 -6.93 -17.13 -5.57
N GLU A 353 -6.93 -18.29 -4.93
CA GLU A 353 -7.90 -18.62 -3.87
C GLU A 353 -7.76 -17.65 -2.69
N TRP A 354 -6.53 -17.33 -2.29
CA TRP A 354 -6.26 -16.30 -1.29
C TRP A 354 -6.79 -14.92 -1.71
N PHE A 355 -6.53 -14.48 -2.94
CA PHE A 355 -7.01 -13.17 -3.42
C PHE A 355 -8.54 -13.13 -3.46
N ALA A 356 -9.18 -14.20 -3.94
CA ALA A 356 -10.63 -14.28 -3.99
C ALA A 356 -11.27 -14.26 -2.59
N PHE A 357 -10.65 -14.94 -1.61
CA PHE A 357 -11.08 -14.88 -0.21
C PHE A 357 -10.98 -13.47 0.36
N PHE A 358 -9.83 -12.81 0.16
CA PHE A 358 -9.66 -11.41 0.61
C PHE A 358 -10.72 -10.50 -0.03
N MET A 359 -10.99 -10.69 -1.32
CA MET A 359 -11.97 -9.91 -2.09
C MET A 359 -13.42 -10.33 -1.87
N SER A 360 -13.73 -11.30 -1.00
CA SER A 360 -15.13 -11.59 -0.70
C SER A 360 -15.85 -10.35 -0.14
N PRO A 361 -17.16 -10.19 -0.37
CA PRO A 361 -17.90 -9.02 0.12
C PRO A 361 -17.69 -8.74 1.60
N GLU A 362 -17.75 -9.77 2.44
CA GLU A 362 -17.51 -9.68 3.88
C GLU A 362 -16.09 -9.19 4.21
N ASN A 363 -15.07 -9.76 3.57
CA ASN A 363 -13.68 -9.44 3.90
C ASN A 363 -13.24 -8.07 3.36
N THR A 364 -13.73 -7.66 2.18
CA THR A 364 -13.49 -6.32 1.67
C THR A 364 -14.26 -5.25 2.47
N ALA A 365 -15.47 -5.56 2.97
CA ALA A 365 -16.18 -4.71 3.93
C ALA A 365 -15.41 -4.60 5.27
N PHE A 366 -14.95 -5.75 5.82
CA PHE A 366 -14.08 -5.74 7.01
C PHE A 366 -12.84 -4.87 6.81
N TRP A 367 -12.14 -5.04 5.67
CA TRP A 367 -10.96 -4.24 5.36
C TRP A 367 -11.30 -2.75 5.33
N SER A 368 -12.36 -2.38 4.63
CA SER A 368 -12.81 -0.99 4.51
C SER A 368 -13.15 -0.36 5.86
N MET A 369 -13.90 -1.07 6.72
CA MET A 369 -14.28 -0.60 8.05
C MET A 369 -13.07 -0.38 8.99
N ASN A 370 -12.03 -1.20 8.86
CA ASN A 370 -10.89 -1.17 9.78
C ASN A 370 -9.69 -0.37 9.26
N THR A 371 -9.74 0.12 8.03
CA THR A 371 -8.63 0.84 7.40
C THR A 371 -9.05 2.15 6.76
N GLY A 372 -10.29 2.27 6.29
CA GLY A 372 -10.78 3.41 5.50
C GLY A 372 -10.49 3.29 4.00
N TYR A 373 -9.82 2.22 3.55
CA TYR A 373 -9.69 1.92 2.14
C TYR A 373 -11.04 1.59 1.50
N ILE A 374 -11.15 1.81 0.19
CA ILE A 374 -12.37 1.62 -0.57
C ILE A 374 -12.57 0.14 -0.86
N ALA A 375 -13.75 -0.38 -0.53
CA ALA A 375 -14.15 -1.74 -0.87
C ALA A 375 -14.23 -1.92 -2.39
N VAL A 376 -13.69 -3.04 -2.89
CA VAL A 376 -13.61 -3.32 -4.33
C VAL A 376 -14.76 -4.19 -4.85
N ARG A 377 -15.67 -4.60 -3.98
CA ARG A 377 -16.92 -5.29 -4.32
C ARG A 377 -18.09 -4.34 -4.15
N GLN A 378 -18.98 -4.29 -5.14
CA GLN A 378 -20.19 -3.46 -5.06
C GLN A 378 -21.10 -3.96 -3.94
N SER A 379 -21.28 -5.28 -3.82
CA SER A 379 -22.08 -5.91 -2.79
C SER A 379 -21.56 -5.72 -1.35
N ALA A 380 -20.29 -5.38 -1.17
CA ALA A 380 -19.75 -5.06 0.15
C ALA A 380 -20.37 -3.80 0.77
N LEU A 381 -20.86 -2.87 -0.05
CA LEU A 381 -21.50 -1.64 0.41
C LEU A 381 -22.91 -1.89 0.99
N ASP A 382 -23.52 -3.03 0.63
CA ASP A 382 -24.82 -3.48 1.13
C ASP A 382 -24.68 -4.41 2.35
N ASP A 383 -23.45 -4.75 2.75
CA ASP A 383 -23.20 -5.55 3.94
C ASP A 383 -23.79 -4.85 5.18
N PRO A 384 -24.64 -5.54 5.97
CA PRO A 384 -25.32 -4.92 7.11
C PRO A 384 -24.36 -4.32 8.16
N ALA A 385 -23.17 -4.93 8.36
CA ALA A 385 -22.16 -4.41 9.28
C ALA A 385 -21.53 -3.14 8.71
N PHE A 386 -21.23 -3.11 7.40
CA PHE A 386 -20.70 -1.91 6.73
C PHE A 386 -21.71 -0.76 6.76
N VAL A 387 -23.00 -1.03 6.49
CA VAL A 387 -24.06 -0.02 6.55
C VAL A 387 -24.23 0.54 7.96
N ALA A 388 -24.22 -0.32 8.99
CA ALA A 388 -24.29 0.11 10.38
C ALA A 388 -23.05 0.93 10.78
N PHE A 389 -21.86 0.48 10.39
CA PHE A 389 -20.59 1.16 10.65
C PHE A 389 -20.57 2.56 10.03
N SER A 390 -20.95 2.71 8.76
CA SER A 390 -20.93 3.97 8.04
C SER A 390 -21.89 5.02 8.62
N LYS A 391 -23.02 4.57 9.19
CA LYS A 391 -23.92 5.46 9.93
C LYS A 391 -23.30 6.01 11.21
N ALA A 392 -22.54 5.17 11.92
CA ALA A 392 -21.86 5.56 13.16
C ALA A 392 -20.55 6.34 12.87
N ASN A 393 -19.95 6.15 11.70
CA ASN A 393 -18.65 6.68 11.29
C ASN A 393 -18.76 7.41 9.93
N PRO A 394 -19.33 8.61 9.88
CA PRO A 394 -19.58 9.33 8.62
C PRO A 394 -18.33 9.55 7.77
N GLN A 395 -17.15 9.67 8.39
CA GLN A 395 -15.85 9.80 7.70
C GLN A 395 -15.56 8.63 6.78
N SER A 396 -16.07 7.43 7.07
CA SER A 396 -15.86 6.22 6.25
C SER A 396 -16.46 6.34 4.84
N THR A 397 -17.40 7.27 4.64
CA THR A 397 -18.01 7.50 3.33
C THR A 397 -17.25 8.52 2.47
N ILE A 398 -16.31 9.27 3.04
CA ILE A 398 -15.56 10.31 2.34
C ILE A 398 -14.73 9.75 1.17
N PRO A 399 -13.98 8.62 1.33
CA PRO A 399 -13.24 8.04 0.21
C PRO A 399 -14.12 7.64 -0.98
N LEU A 400 -15.33 7.11 -0.70
CA LEU A 400 -16.28 6.75 -1.75
C LEU A 400 -16.81 7.97 -2.50
N LYS A 401 -17.11 9.06 -1.78
CA LYS A 401 -17.53 10.33 -2.37
C LYS A 401 -16.44 10.91 -3.25
N GLN A 402 -15.19 10.91 -2.75
CA GLN A 402 -14.05 11.40 -3.50
C GLN A 402 -13.80 10.56 -4.76
N ALA A 403 -13.88 9.22 -4.66
CA ALA A 403 -13.68 8.32 -5.79
C ALA A 403 -14.73 8.48 -6.90
N ALA A 404 -15.93 8.96 -6.57
CA ALA A 404 -17.00 9.15 -7.56
C ALA A 404 -16.65 10.18 -8.65
N HIS A 405 -15.72 11.10 -8.38
CA HIS A 405 -15.27 12.11 -9.34
C HIS A 405 -13.73 12.16 -9.47
N ALA A 406 -13.04 11.13 -9.03
CA ALA A 406 -11.59 11.02 -9.06
C ALA A 406 -11.04 10.92 -10.49
N SER A 407 -9.75 11.23 -10.61
CA SER A 407 -8.97 11.00 -11.81
C SER A 407 -8.58 9.52 -11.92
N LYS A 408 -8.40 9.05 -13.16
CA LYS A 408 -7.82 7.72 -13.41
C LYS A 408 -6.31 7.74 -13.14
N PRO A 409 -5.72 6.63 -12.66
CA PRO A 409 -4.28 6.51 -12.56
C PRO A 409 -3.61 6.68 -13.92
N PHE A 410 -2.47 7.34 -13.92
CA PHE A 410 -1.65 7.47 -15.11
C PHE A 410 -1.00 6.12 -15.45
N GLN A 411 -1.25 5.64 -16.65
CA GLN A 411 -0.54 4.49 -17.19
C GLN A 411 0.68 4.98 -17.96
N ASP A 412 1.85 4.85 -17.37
CA ASP A 412 3.10 5.33 -17.93
C ASP A 412 3.57 4.41 -19.08
N PRO A 413 3.52 4.86 -20.34
CA PRO A 413 3.91 4.01 -21.46
C PRO A 413 5.42 3.74 -21.50
N THR A 414 6.22 4.49 -20.75
CA THR A 414 7.69 4.37 -20.73
C THR A 414 8.20 3.37 -19.68
N GLY A 415 7.30 2.63 -19.03
CA GLY A 415 7.69 1.70 -17.98
C GLY A 415 8.11 2.42 -16.69
N GLY A 416 7.42 3.50 -16.33
CA GLY A 416 7.62 4.26 -15.10
C GLY A 416 8.61 5.42 -15.21
N LYS A 417 9.23 5.69 -16.37
CA LYS A 417 10.27 6.73 -16.48
C LYS A 417 9.72 8.15 -16.40
N ILE A 418 8.49 8.39 -16.87
CA ILE A 418 7.80 9.68 -16.69
C ILE A 418 7.46 9.88 -15.23
N THR A 419 6.94 8.84 -14.58
CA THR A 419 6.61 8.86 -13.14
C THR A 419 7.86 9.07 -12.28
N ASP A 420 8.98 8.41 -12.60
CA ASP A 420 10.25 8.60 -11.90
C ASP A 420 10.75 10.05 -12.01
N ALA A 421 10.61 10.67 -13.19
CA ALA A 421 11.00 12.06 -13.41
C ALA A 421 10.14 13.03 -12.56
N LEU A 422 8.83 12.74 -12.42
CA LEU A 422 7.94 13.52 -11.53
C LEU A 422 8.32 13.34 -10.04
N LYS A 423 8.65 12.13 -9.60
CA LYS A 423 9.10 11.87 -8.22
C LYS A 423 10.37 12.68 -7.90
N VAL A 424 11.36 12.64 -8.78
CA VAL A 424 12.61 13.42 -8.62
C VAL A 424 12.33 14.93 -8.57
N ALA A 425 11.43 15.43 -9.41
CA ALA A 425 11.05 16.84 -9.40
C ALA A 425 10.32 17.23 -8.10
N ALA A 426 9.43 16.36 -7.60
CA ALA A 426 8.73 16.57 -6.34
C ALA A 426 9.71 16.65 -5.16
N ASP A 427 10.70 15.77 -5.09
CA ASP A 427 11.72 15.79 -4.04
C ASP A 427 12.53 17.09 -4.08
N LYS A 428 13.00 17.52 -5.25
CA LYS A 428 13.72 18.79 -5.41
C LYS A 428 12.89 19.99 -4.92
N LEU A 429 11.60 20.00 -5.24
CA LEU A 429 10.72 21.07 -4.81
C LEU A 429 10.39 20.99 -3.32
N GLN A 430 9.93 19.83 -2.84
CA GLN A 430 9.42 19.68 -1.48
C GLN A 430 10.52 19.67 -0.42
N ILE A 431 11.72 19.14 -0.74
CA ILE A 431 12.83 19.02 0.21
C ILE A 431 13.78 20.21 0.08
N SER A 432 14.08 20.64 -1.14
CA SER A 432 15.11 21.65 -1.41
C SER A 432 14.55 23.04 -1.75
N GLY A 433 13.23 23.18 -1.92
CA GLY A 433 12.59 24.46 -2.25
C GLY A 433 12.88 24.97 -3.65
N GLU A 434 13.34 24.11 -4.57
CA GLU A 434 13.64 24.54 -5.94
C GLU A 434 12.37 25.04 -6.67
N PRO A 435 12.50 26.07 -7.53
CA PRO A 435 11.35 26.62 -8.25
C PRO A 435 10.61 25.57 -9.09
N ALA A 436 9.27 25.56 -9.04
CA ALA A 436 8.43 24.63 -9.75
C ALA A 436 8.69 24.59 -11.26
N GLU A 437 8.80 25.78 -11.89
CA GLU A 437 9.08 25.88 -13.31
C GLU A 437 10.39 25.20 -13.71
N LYS A 438 11.45 25.35 -12.89
CA LYS A 438 12.74 24.71 -13.14
C LYS A 438 12.64 23.20 -13.08
N VAL A 439 12.13 22.66 -11.96
CA VAL A 439 12.13 21.21 -11.74
C VAL A 439 11.19 20.48 -12.70
N LEU A 440 10.05 21.09 -13.06
CA LEU A 440 9.11 20.52 -14.03
C LEU A 440 9.64 20.56 -15.47
N LYS A 441 10.35 21.61 -15.88
CA LYS A 441 11.02 21.65 -17.18
C LYS A 441 12.13 20.59 -17.30
N GLU A 442 12.92 20.39 -16.24
CA GLU A 442 13.94 19.34 -16.19
C GLU A 442 13.29 17.94 -16.25
N ALA A 443 12.22 17.73 -15.50
CA ALA A 443 11.46 16.48 -15.51
C ALA A 443 10.86 16.20 -16.88
N LYS A 444 10.21 17.20 -17.50
CA LYS A 444 9.66 17.09 -18.86
C LYS A 444 10.74 16.70 -19.89
N ALA A 445 11.88 17.38 -19.86
CA ALA A 445 12.97 17.08 -20.80
C ALA A 445 13.49 15.65 -20.66
N THR A 446 13.47 15.10 -19.43
CA THR A 446 13.84 13.71 -19.16
C THR A 446 12.75 12.75 -19.61
N ALA A 447 11.50 13.00 -19.22
CA ALA A 447 10.34 12.20 -19.56
C ALA A 447 10.10 12.15 -21.10
N GLN A 448 10.21 13.28 -21.78
CA GLN A 448 10.02 13.34 -23.24
C GLN A 448 11.07 12.50 -23.99
N ARG A 449 12.33 12.55 -23.54
CA ARG A 449 13.38 11.71 -24.16
C ARG A 449 13.08 10.21 -24.05
N GLU A 450 12.50 9.79 -22.93
CA GLU A 450 12.11 8.39 -22.75
C GLU A 450 10.89 8.05 -23.61
N LEU A 451 9.92 8.94 -23.69
CA LEU A 451 8.75 8.78 -24.56
C LEU A 451 9.11 8.72 -26.03
N ASP A 452 10.06 9.56 -26.49
CA ASP A 452 10.53 9.59 -27.87
C ASP A 452 11.22 8.29 -28.31
N LYS A 453 11.74 7.49 -27.38
CA LYS A 453 12.32 6.16 -27.69
C LYS A 453 11.26 5.15 -28.12
N LEU A 454 10.02 5.29 -27.64
CA LEU A 454 8.90 4.41 -28.02
C LEU A 454 8.34 4.73 -29.42
N ASN A 455 8.58 5.94 -29.90
CA ASN A 455 8.05 6.44 -31.17
C ASN A 455 9.07 6.29 -32.34
N LYS A 456 10.21 5.67 -32.07
CA LYS A 456 11.24 5.35 -33.07
C LYS A 456 11.16 3.90 -33.51
#